data_e74cef9afd3ceaacf65f3cfd7c81ebbe
#
_entry.id   e74cef9afd3ceaacf65f3cfd7c81ebbe
#
_cell.length_a   1.000
_cell.length_b   1.000
_cell.length_c   1.000
_cell.angle_alpha   90.00
_cell.angle_beta   90.00
_cell.angle_gamma   90.00
#
_symmetry.space_group_name_H-M   'P 1'
#
loop_
_entity.id
_entity.type
_entity.pdbx_description
1 polymer ?
#
loop_
_entity_poly.entity_id
_entity_poly.type
_entity_poly.pdbx_seq_one_letter_code
_entity_poly.pdbx_strand_id
1 'polypeptide(L)'
;MEARAQATRILESVKSSGVHYRDSLPMIASENIISPMVAAAVNSDLHGRYAEGLPGKRYYQGCEDFDTIESMGIESAKRVFNCSFTNIQSISGTVSNIASLKALVKPGETITAVSTADGGHISHARMGAVGVRGLNLVTYPWDIDRMEPDIDASAKIIRETSPSLALFGQSVFLFPTPLKELSDVAHEVGAKVMYDGAHVLGLIAGGEFQDPLREGADVMTGSSHKTFPGPQGGFVLSDSDDEKFHRKLNNSIFPGTCSSYHLHHVAGKAVALAEFEEFGADYARDIIANAKALAAALAAEGFDVLAEDRGYTASHQVLTRHGDIDSGAGKKAAEKLEKSGIITNMNMLPGDTKAMQPSGLRLGVPELTRVGMGADEMTDVAGFFARALIKNEDSSKIKSDVKLFKSSFQTVKYCFESGPAYSNLD
;
A
#
# COMPACT_ATOMS: atom_id res chain seq x y z
N MET A 1 17.87 37.15 7.34
CA MET A 1 18.27 36.72 5.96
C MET A 1 18.46 35.22 5.88
N GLU A 2 19.08 34.58 6.85
CA GLU A 2 19.37 33.13 6.85
C GLU A 2 18.12 32.25 6.84
N ALA A 3 17.11 32.53 7.69
CA ALA A 3 15.86 31.74 7.77
C ALA A 3 15.05 31.80 6.46
N ARG A 4 14.99 32.96 5.80
CA ARG A 4 14.30 33.08 4.50
C ARG A 4 15.03 32.30 3.41
N ALA A 5 16.36 32.36 3.38
CA ALA A 5 17.18 31.60 2.44
C ALA A 5 16.98 30.09 2.66
N GLN A 6 16.92 29.63 3.92
CA GLN A 6 16.63 28.24 4.24
C GLN A 6 15.24 27.81 3.73
N ALA A 7 14.19 28.60 3.94
CA ALA A 7 12.85 28.31 3.44
C ALA A 7 12.83 28.22 1.91
N THR A 8 13.49 29.15 1.21
CA THR A 8 13.61 29.11 -0.26
C THR A 8 14.29 27.83 -0.72
N ARG A 9 15.40 27.41 -0.10
CA ARG A 9 16.11 26.17 -0.44
C ARG A 9 15.25 24.92 -0.21
N ILE A 10 14.37 24.91 0.82
CA ILE A 10 13.43 23.81 1.04
C ILE A 10 12.45 23.74 -0.14
N LEU A 11 11.85 24.85 -0.56
CA LEU A 11 10.92 24.88 -1.70
C LEU A 11 11.60 24.49 -3.01
N GLU A 12 12.84 24.93 -3.24
CA GLU A 12 13.65 24.51 -4.38
C GLU A 12 13.90 22.98 -4.37
N SER A 13 14.14 22.40 -3.20
CA SER A 13 14.31 20.95 -3.07
C SER A 13 13.01 20.18 -3.34
N VAL A 14 11.87 20.69 -2.91
CA VAL A 14 10.54 20.12 -3.24
C VAL A 14 10.32 20.17 -4.76
N LYS A 15 10.59 21.31 -5.39
CA LYS A 15 10.48 21.46 -6.85
C LYS A 15 11.43 20.48 -7.59
N SER A 16 12.67 20.38 -7.14
CA SER A 16 13.67 19.45 -7.70
C SER A 16 13.22 17.98 -7.59
N SER A 17 12.62 17.61 -6.45
CA SER A 17 12.03 16.26 -6.26
C SER A 17 10.92 15.99 -7.27
N GLY A 18 9.98 16.93 -7.48
CA GLY A 18 8.92 16.78 -8.48
C GLY A 18 9.47 16.58 -9.90
N VAL A 19 10.52 17.35 -10.27
CA VAL A 19 11.21 17.16 -11.57
C VAL A 19 11.87 15.80 -11.68
N HIS A 20 12.48 15.32 -10.59
CA HIS A 20 13.13 14.00 -10.56
C HIS A 20 12.14 12.87 -10.85
N TYR A 21 10.99 12.85 -10.18
CA TYR A 21 9.94 11.84 -10.41
C TYR A 21 9.29 12.01 -11.81
N ARG A 22 9.06 13.23 -12.25
CA ARG A 22 8.54 13.51 -13.59
C ARG A 22 9.40 12.91 -14.71
N ASP A 23 10.71 13.01 -14.55
CA ASP A 23 11.69 12.63 -15.58
C ASP A 23 12.21 11.18 -15.39
N SER A 24 11.62 10.38 -14.48
CA SER A 24 12.01 9.01 -14.13
C SER A 24 10.84 8.03 -14.29
N LEU A 25 11.12 6.73 -14.17
CA LEU A 25 10.14 5.65 -14.03
C LEU A 25 10.00 5.29 -12.54
N PRO A 26 9.00 5.83 -11.81
CA PRO A 26 8.77 5.50 -10.40
C PRO A 26 8.09 4.14 -10.32
N MET A 27 8.78 3.17 -9.75
CA MET A 27 8.34 1.77 -9.66
C MET A 27 8.40 1.23 -8.22
N ILE A 28 8.35 2.12 -7.23
CA ILE A 28 8.21 1.71 -5.83
C ILE A 28 6.76 1.26 -5.60
N ALA A 29 6.59 -0.01 -5.22
CA ALA A 29 5.27 -0.65 -5.11
C ALA A 29 4.31 -0.01 -4.09
N SER A 30 4.80 0.86 -3.22
CA SER A 30 4.02 1.58 -2.20
C SER A 30 3.79 3.05 -2.55
N GLU A 31 4.14 3.51 -3.75
CA GLU A 31 3.95 4.88 -4.21
C GLU A 31 2.85 4.98 -5.26
N ASN A 32 2.22 6.15 -5.31
CA ASN A 32 1.23 6.53 -6.30
C ASN A 32 1.07 8.05 -6.31
N ILE A 33 0.34 8.58 -7.29
CA ILE A 33 0.03 9.99 -7.41
C ILE A 33 -1.47 10.25 -7.32
N ILE A 34 -1.82 11.34 -6.65
CA ILE A 34 -3.20 11.80 -6.50
C ILE A 34 -3.66 12.60 -7.73
N SER A 35 -4.98 12.64 -7.96
CA SER A 35 -5.57 13.47 -9.02
C SER A 35 -5.51 14.96 -8.70
N PRO A 36 -5.69 15.85 -9.70
CA PRO A 36 -5.82 17.28 -9.45
C PRO A 36 -6.94 17.64 -8.47
N MET A 37 -8.10 17.00 -8.54
CA MET A 37 -9.19 17.24 -7.59
C MET A 37 -8.85 16.83 -6.17
N VAL A 38 -8.20 15.67 -6.00
CA VAL A 38 -7.69 15.23 -4.69
C VAL A 38 -6.64 16.20 -4.17
N ALA A 39 -5.71 16.65 -5.02
CA ALA A 39 -4.69 17.64 -4.65
C ALA A 39 -5.31 18.96 -4.21
N ALA A 40 -6.36 19.44 -4.89
CA ALA A 40 -7.09 20.66 -4.51
C ALA A 40 -7.71 20.53 -3.11
N ALA A 41 -8.33 19.39 -2.80
CA ALA A 41 -8.89 19.11 -1.47
C ALA A 41 -7.81 19.08 -0.37
N VAL A 42 -6.66 18.47 -0.67
CA VAL A 42 -5.51 18.38 0.25
C VAL A 42 -4.87 19.75 0.49
N ASN A 43 -4.79 20.61 -0.52
CA ASN A 43 -4.19 21.95 -0.41
C ASN A 43 -5.13 23.02 0.19
N SER A 44 -6.26 22.61 0.77
CA SER A 44 -7.19 23.53 1.42
C SER A 44 -6.73 23.94 2.83
N ASP A 45 -7.37 24.98 3.39
CA ASP A 45 -7.09 25.43 4.77
C ASP A 45 -7.60 24.46 5.86
N LEU A 46 -8.26 23.37 5.45
CA LEU A 46 -8.65 22.27 6.34
C LEU A 46 -7.46 21.68 7.11
N HIS A 47 -6.24 21.83 6.62
CA HIS A 47 -5.03 21.32 7.31
C HIS A 47 -4.79 21.96 8.70
N GLY A 48 -5.35 23.15 8.96
CA GLY A 48 -5.23 23.85 10.24
C GLY A 48 -6.48 23.78 11.11
N ARG A 49 -7.49 22.98 10.74
CA ARG A 49 -8.78 22.92 11.45
C ARG A 49 -8.88 21.70 12.36
N TYR A 50 -9.85 21.76 13.29
CA TYR A 50 -10.16 20.72 14.27
C TYR A 50 -11.59 20.21 14.12
N ALA A 51 -11.78 18.89 14.14
CA ALA A 51 -13.09 18.25 14.10
C ALA A 51 -13.08 16.92 14.90
N GLU A 52 -12.59 16.96 16.12
CA GLU A 52 -12.55 15.78 16.99
C GLU A 52 -13.96 15.23 17.25
N GLY A 53 -14.09 13.92 17.29
CA GLY A 53 -15.34 13.20 17.37
C GLY A 53 -15.80 12.67 16.00
N LEU A 54 -17.03 12.19 15.93
CA LEU A 54 -17.66 11.67 14.72
C LEU A 54 -18.62 12.71 14.12
N PRO A 55 -19.00 12.60 12.85
CA PRO A 55 -20.05 13.43 12.25
C PRO A 55 -21.29 13.50 13.13
N GLY A 56 -21.83 14.71 13.34
CA GLY A 56 -22.95 14.98 14.22
C GLY A 56 -22.68 14.88 15.72
N LYS A 57 -21.46 14.53 16.14
CA LYS A 57 -21.03 14.36 17.54
C LYS A 57 -19.65 14.97 17.77
N ARG A 58 -19.44 16.20 17.31
CA ARG A 58 -18.16 16.91 17.43
C ARG A 58 -17.97 17.56 18.79
N TYR A 59 -16.72 17.67 19.20
CA TYR A 59 -16.34 18.43 20.39
C TYR A 59 -16.19 19.93 20.11
N TYR A 60 -16.11 20.32 18.84
CA TYR A 60 -15.93 21.71 18.37
C TYR A 60 -17.16 22.19 17.60
N GLN A 61 -17.38 23.51 17.61
CA GLN A 61 -18.40 24.19 16.82
C GLN A 61 -17.87 24.49 15.40
N GLY A 62 -18.75 24.81 14.46
CA GLY A 62 -18.38 25.14 13.09
C GLY A 62 -17.92 23.94 12.26
N CYS A 63 -18.40 22.73 12.59
CA CYS A 63 -17.99 21.48 11.94
C CYS A 63 -19.01 20.96 10.90
N GLU A 64 -20.01 21.72 10.53
CA GLU A 64 -21.10 21.28 9.63
C GLU A 64 -20.59 20.81 8.27
N ASP A 65 -19.68 21.58 7.66
CA ASP A 65 -19.04 21.20 6.39
C ASP A 65 -18.10 19.99 6.56
N PHE A 66 -17.41 19.88 7.71
CA PHE A 66 -16.56 18.73 8.00
C PHE A 66 -17.39 17.45 8.19
N ASP A 67 -18.57 17.57 8.82
CA ASP A 67 -19.53 16.48 8.94
C ASP A 67 -20.03 16.02 7.57
N THR A 68 -20.33 16.96 6.69
CA THR A 68 -20.73 16.69 5.31
C THR A 68 -19.63 15.93 4.56
N ILE A 69 -18.40 16.45 4.56
CA ILE A 69 -17.25 15.85 3.87
C ILE A 69 -16.99 14.43 4.39
N GLU A 70 -16.92 14.26 5.71
CA GLU A 70 -16.60 12.98 6.32
C GLU A 70 -17.73 11.96 6.13
N SER A 71 -19.00 12.38 6.24
CA SER A 71 -20.16 11.51 6.00
C SER A 71 -20.19 11.02 4.55
N MET A 72 -19.96 11.91 3.58
CA MET A 72 -19.88 11.51 2.17
C MET A 72 -18.73 10.52 1.94
N GLY A 73 -17.56 10.77 2.53
CA GLY A 73 -16.43 9.84 2.43
C GLY A 73 -16.70 8.47 3.08
N ILE A 74 -17.40 8.44 4.22
CA ILE A 74 -17.82 7.20 4.88
C ILE A 74 -18.78 6.42 3.99
N GLU A 75 -19.81 7.06 3.44
CA GLU A 75 -20.78 6.39 2.58
C GLU A 75 -20.16 5.89 1.26
N SER A 76 -19.28 6.68 0.64
CA SER A 76 -18.52 6.21 -0.52
C SER A 76 -17.62 5.02 -0.18
N ALA A 77 -16.91 5.06 0.95
CA ALA A 77 -16.08 3.93 1.37
C ALA A 77 -16.89 2.66 1.61
N LYS A 78 -18.08 2.77 2.22
CA LYS A 78 -18.99 1.62 2.37
C LYS A 78 -19.39 1.00 1.04
N ARG A 79 -19.68 1.83 0.03
CA ARG A 79 -20.01 1.32 -1.31
C ARG A 79 -18.81 0.69 -1.99
N VAL A 80 -17.66 1.40 -2.00
CA VAL A 80 -16.42 0.95 -2.67
C VAL A 80 -15.90 -0.37 -2.09
N PHE A 81 -15.97 -0.54 -0.77
CA PHE A 81 -15.48 -1.75 -0.09
C PHE A 81 -16.60 -2.75 0.26
N ASN A 82 -17.83 -2.47 -0.12
CA ASN A 82 -19.00 -3.29 0.20
C ASN A 82 -19.00 -3.70 1.68
N CYS A 83 -18.97 -2.74 2.61
CA CYS A 83 -18.89 -2.98 4.05
C CYS A 83 -19.91 -2.16 4.84
N SER A 84 -20.33 -2.68 5.99
CA SER A 84 -21.31 -2.03 6.86
C SER A 84 -20.69 -0.90 7.71
N PHE A 85 -19.39 -0.99 8.02
CA PHE A 85 -18.66 -0.04 8.85
C PHE A 85 -17.36 0.40 8.21
N THR A 86 -17.09 1.71 8.28
CA THR A 86 -15.77 2.27 7.99
C THR A 86 -15.46 3.45 8.90
N ASN A 87 -14.16 3.63 9.20
CA ASN A 87 -13.62 4.86 9.77
C ASN A 87 -12.43 5.32 8.91
N ILE A 88 -12.47 6.58 8.49
CA ILE A 88 -11.51 7.19 7.59
C ILE A 88 -10.60 8.24 8.26
N GLN A 89 -10.64 8.35 9.59
CA GLN A 89 -9.90 9.36 10.35
C GLN A 89 -8.43 9.00 10.58
N SER A 90 -8.05 7.72 10.43
CA SER A 90 -6.66 7.28 10.63
C SER A 90 -5.69 8.04 9.72
N ILE A 91 -4.59 8.54 10.31
CA ILE A 91 -3.59 9.36 9.61
C ILE A 91 -2.59 8.53 8.79
N SER A 92 -2.57 7.22 8.96
CA SER A 92 -1.79 6.28 8.17
C SER A 92 -2.30 4.85 8.32
N GLY A 93 -1.89 3.93 7.43
CA GLY A 93 -2.18 2.50 7.56
C GLY A 93 -1.64 1.91 8.86
N THR A 94 -0.43 2.29 9.29
CA THR A 94 0.13 1.84 10.56
C THR A 94 -0.71 2.30 11.77
N VAL A 95 -1.26 3.53 11.73
CA VAL A 95 -2.16 4.01 12.78
C VAL A 95 -3.48 3.24 12.75
N SER A 96 -4.01 2.89 11.57
CA SER A 96 -5.16 1.98 11.45
C SER A 96 -4.87 0.62 12.08
N ASN A 97 -3.66 0.07 11.87
CA ASN A 97 -3.25 -1.19 12.49
C ASN A 97 -3.18 -1.08 14.02
N ILE A 98 -2.56 -0.01 14.57
CA ILE A 98 -2.50 0.22 16.01
C ILE A 98 -3.91 0.34 16.61
N ALA A 99 -4.80 1.07 15.94
CA ALA A 99 -6.19 1.24 16.38
C ALA A 99 -6.95 -0.10 16.37
N SER A 100 -6.82 -0.88 15.31
CA SER A 100 -7.45 -2.20 15.18
C SER A 100 -6.90 -3.18 16.22
N LEU A 101 -5.58 -3.23 16.40
CA LEU A 101 -4.95 -4.02 17.48
C LEU A 101 -5.42 -3.59 18.87
N LYS A 102 -5.61 -2.27 19.11
CA LYS A 102 -6.18 -1.77 20.37
C LYS A 102 -7.63 -2.23 20.57
N ALA A 103 -8.41 -2.26 19.49
CA ALA A 103 -9.79 -2.72 19.54
C ALA A 103 -9.90 -4.23 19.75
N LEU A 104 -9.02 -5.03 19.15
CA LEU A 104 -9.17 -6.47 19.07
C LEU A 104 -8.45 -7.22 20.19
N VAL A 105 -7.28 -6.74 20.65
CA VAL A 105 -6.35 -7.49 21.50
C VAL A 105 -5.91 -6.67 22.70
N LYS A 106 -5.82 -7.31 23.87
CA LYS A 106 -5.28 -6.70 25.08
C LYS A 106 -3.76 -6.86 25.15
N PRO A 107 -3.03 -5.93 25.82
CA PRO A 107 -1.61 -6.13 26.11
C PRO A 107 -1.32 -7.47 26.78
N GLY A 108 -0.24 -8.14 26.37
CA GLY A 108 0.16 -9.46 26.86
C GLY A 108 -0.49 -10.66 26.17
N GLU A 109 -1.54 -10.44 25.37
CA GLU A 109 -2.15 -11.51 24.57
C GLU A 109 -1.31 -11.85 23.34
N THR A 110 -1.54 -13.03 22.78
CA THR A 110 -0.79 -13.58 21.62
C THR A 110 -1.56 -13.31 20.34
N ILE A 111 -0.83 -12.94 19.30
CA ILE A 111 -1.32 -12.86 17.92
C ILE A 111 -0.46 -13.71 17.00
N THR A 112 -1.01 -14.11 15.87
CA THR A 112 -0.25 -14.73 14.76
C THR A 112 -0.18 -13.75 13.59
N ALA A 113 0.95 -13.72 12.84
CA ALA A 113 1.13 -12.88 11.66
C ALA A 113 2.20 -13.44 10.72
N VAL A 114 2.27 -12.93 9.48
CA VAL A 114 3.36 -13.21 8.55
C VAL A 114 4.65 -12.58 9.04
N SER A 115 5.78 -13.31 8.97
CA SER A 115 7.08 -12.77 9.37
C SER A 115 7.58 -11.69 8.38
N THR A 116 8.42 -10.77 8.86
CA THR A 116 9.02 -9.76 7.98
C THR A 116 9.98 -10.36 6.96
N ALA A 117 10.59 -11.50 7.26
CA ALA A 117 11.45 -12.23 6.33
C ALA A 117 10.65 -12.84 5.16
N ASP A 118 9.39 -13.19 5.41
CA ASP A 118 8.46 -13.77 4.44
C ASP A 118 7.54 -12.71 3.80
N GLY A 119 7.91 -11.44 3.91
CA GLY A 119 7.20 -10.32 3.30
C GLY A 119 6.17 -9.63 4.18
N GLY A 120 6.02 -10.02 5.46
CA GLY A 120 5.16 -9.34 6.43
C GLY A 120 5.54 -7.88 6.63
N HIS A 121 4.55 -7.02 6.91
CA HIS A 121 4.80 -5.61 7.14
C HIS A 121 5.44 -5.37 8.51
N ILE A 122 6.35 -4.39 8.59
CA ILE A 122 7.07 -4.05 9.83
C ILE A 122 6.14 -3.69 11.01
N SER A 123 4.93 -3.17 10.74
CA SER A 123 3.94 -2.92 11.79
C SER A 123 3.42 -4.20 12.46
N HIS A 124 3.52 -5.35 11.80
CA HIS A 124 3.14 -6.66 12.34
C HIS A 124 4.26 -7.30 13.21
N ALA A 125 5.44 -6.70 13.22
CA ALA A 125 6.59 -7.19 13.97
C ALA A 125 6.66 -6.55 15.38
N ARG A 126 7.48 -7.16 16.25
CA ARG A 126 7.74 -6.67 17.62
C ARG A 126 8.33 -5.26 17.65
N MET A 127 9.02 -4.82 16.61
CA MET A 127 9.55 -3.46 16.50
C MET A 127 8.51 -2.43 16.01
N GLY A 128 7.34 -2.87 15.55
CA GLY A 128 6.25 -2.04 15.04
C GLY A 128 5.05 -1.98 15.98
N ALA A 129 3.84 -1.92 15.40
CA ALA A 129 2.58 -1.75 16.13
C ALA A 129 2.33 -2.87 17.16
N VAL A 130 2.73 -4.10 16.86
CA VAL A 130 2.62 -5.26 17.76
C VAL A 130 3.40 -5.01 19.06
N GLY A 131 4.66 -4.55 18.97
CA GLY A 131 5.46 -4.22 20.14
C GLY A 131 4.96 -2.97 20.86
N VAL A 132 4.54 -1.93 20.14
CA VAL A 132 3.90 -0.73 20.73
C VAL A 132 2.67 -1.11 21.57
N ARG A 133 1.94 -2.14 21.16
CA ARG A 133 0.78 -2.67 21.88
C ARG A 133 1.13 -3.68 22.97
N GLY A 134 2.40 -4.07 23.11
CA GLY A 134 2.85 -5.05 24.09
C GLY A 134 2.26 -6.44 23.87
N LEU A 135 2.16 -6.88 22.60
CA LEU A 135 1.59 -8.16 22.23
C LEU A 135 2.68 -9.22 22.02
N ASN A 136 2.34 -10.48 22.27
CA ASN A 136 3.18 -11.62 21.91
C ASN A 136 2.92 -11.99 20.46
N LEU A 137 3.99 -12.26 19.70
CA LEU A 137 3.93 -12.60 18.29
C LEU A 137 4.41 -14.02 18.03
N VAL A 138 3.60 -14.79 17.32
CA VAL A 138 3.96 -16.06 16.69
C VAL A 138 3.80 -15.88 15.18
N THR A 139 4.78 -16.35 14.39
CA THR A 139 4.74 -16.21 12.93
C THR A 139 4.22 -17.46 12.26
N TYR A 140 3.50 -17.27 11.15
CA TYR A 140 3.07 -18.37 10.30
C TYR A 140 4.27 -19.04 9.62
N PRO A 141 4.28 -20.38 9.49
CA PRO A 141 5.13 -21.07 8.53
C PRO A 141 4.82 -20.59 7.10
N TRP A 142 5.86 -20.52 6.27
CA TRP A 142 5.78 -19.96 4.93
C TRP A 142 6.08 -21.00 3.85
N ASP A 143 5.25 -21.08 2.85
CA ASP A 143 5.50 -21.84 1.64
C ASP A 143 6.21 -20.93 0.62
N ILE A 144 7.50 -21.20 0.42
CA ILE A 144 8.36 -20.38 -0.46
C ILE A 144 7.95 -20.54 -1.94
N ASP A 145 7.55 -21.73 -2.34
CA ASP A 145 7.19 -22.02 -3.74
C ASP A 145 5.84 -21.38 -4.09
N ARG A 146 4.92 -21.38 -3.14
CA ARG A 146 3.61 -20.75 -3.30
C ARG A 146 3.60 -19.25 -2.97
N MET A 147 4.62 -18.74 -2.29
CA MET A 147 4.71 -17.34 -1.84
C MET A 147 3.51 -16.93 -0.94
N GLU A 148 3.10 -17.82 -0.05
CA GLU A 148 1.95 -17.65 0.85
C GLU A 148 2.17 -18.43 2.17
N PRO A 149 1.40 -18.15 3.26
CA PRO A 149 1.43 -18.99 4.45
C PRO A 149 1.11 -20.45 4.12
N ASP A 150 1.91 -21.41 4.62
CA ASP A 150 1.59 -22.83 4.55
C ASP A 150 0.29 -23.09 5.30
N ILE A 151 -0.75 -23.55 4.61
CA ILE A 151 -2.11 -23.66 5.15
C ILE A 151 -2.15 -24.65 6.32
N ASP A 152 -1.61 -25.86 6.14
CA ASP A 152 -1.70 -26.91 7.14
C ASP A 152 -0.87 -26.60 8.38
N ALA A 153 0.36 -26.13 8.17
CA ALA A 153 1.25 -25.76 9.25
C ALA A 153 0.76 -24.50 9.99
N SER A 154 0.19 -23.50 9.27
CA SER A 154 -0.41 -22.32 9.89
C SER A 154 -1.67 -22.66 10.67
N ALA A 155 -2.54 -23.53 10.14
CA ALA A 155 -3.72 -24.01 10.86
C ALA A 155 -3.33 -24.75 12.16
N LYS A 156 -2.27 -25.55 12.12
CA LYS A 156 -1.72 -26.20 13.33
C LYS A 156 -1.23 -25.17 14.35
N ILE A 157 -0.45 -24.17 13.93
CA ILE A 157 0.04 -23.10 14.81
C ILE A 157 -1.12 -22.32 15.44
N ILE A 158 -2.18 -21.99 14.68
CA ILE A 158 -3.36 -21.30 15.21
C ILE A 158 -4.04 -22.15 16.29
N ARG A 159 -4.25 -23.46 16.05
CA ARG A 159 -4.86 -24.36 17.05
C ARG A 159 -4.02 -24.53 18.31
N GLU A 160 -2.70 -24.69 18.16
CA GLU A 160 -1.77 -24.89 19.28
C GLU A 160 -1.61 -23.62 20.14
N THR A 161 -1.57 -22.44 19.51
CA THR A 161 -1.35 -21.17 20.23
C THR A 161 -2.63 -20.53 20.70
N SER A 162 -3.79 -20.87 20.12
CA SER A 162 -5.08 -20.24 20.39
C SER A 162 -4.95 -18.71 20.53
N PRO A 163 -4.48 -17.99 19.49
CA PRO A 163 -4.20 -16.56 19.57
C PRO A 163 -5.49 -15.77 19.80
N SER A 164 -5.40 -14.59 20.37
CA SER A 164 -6.54 -13.66 20.41
C SER A 164 -6.83 -13.03 19.05
N LEU A 165 -5.84 -13.00 18.14
CA LEU A 165 -5.95 -12.45 16.80
C LEU A 165 -5.07 -13.21 15.81
N ALA A 166 -5.65 -13.59 14.69
CA ALA A 166 -4.94 -14.00 13.47
C ALA A 166 -4.86 -12.80 12.53
N LEU A 167 -3.63 -12.29 12.29
CA LEU A 167 -3.36 -11.15 11.44
C LEU A 167 -2.78 -11.61 10.11
N PHE A 168 -3.45 -11.26 9.03
CA PHE A 168 -3.03 -11.51 7.65
C PHE A 168 -2.73 -10.20 6.94
N GLY A 169 -2.13 -10.31 5.75
CA GLY A 169 -1.67 -9.16 4.98
C GLY A 169 -0.17 -8.93 5.12
N GLN A 170 0.41 -8.30 4.13
CA GLN A 170 1.87 -8.23 3.99
C GLN A 170 2.32 -7.05 3.13
N SER A 171 3.64 -6.81 3.08
CA SER A 171 4.25 -5.81 2.21
C SER A 171 4.62 -6.38 0.85
N VAL A 172 4.87 -7.68 0.79
CA VAL A 172 5.17 -8.41 -0.44
C VAL A 172 3.96 -9.27 -0.77
N PHE A 173 3.19 -8.84 -1.76
CA PHE A 173 1.96 -9.49 -2.19
C PHE A 173 2.06 -9.87 -3.66
N LEU A 174 2.35 -11.12 -3.99
CA LEU A 174 2.22 -11.61 -5.35
C LEU A 174 0.84 -12.24 -5.60
N PHE A 175 0.29 -12.96 -4.62
CA PHE A 175 -0.96 -13.71 -4.73
C PHE A 175 -1.88 -13.44 -3.54
N PRO A 176 -3.20 -13.71 -3.68
CA PRO A 176 -4.12 -13.73 -2.55
C PRO A 176 -3.63 -14.64 -1.41
N THR A 177 -3.86 -14.21 -0.18
CA THR A 177 -3.62 -15.04 1.01
C THR A 177 -4.69 -16.13 1.10
N PRO A 178 -4.39 -17.37 1.58
CA PRO A 178 -5.39 -18.40 1.85
C PRO A 178 -6.22 -18.04 3.09
N LEU A 179 -6.95 -16.92 2.98
CA LEU A 179 -7.60 -16.27 4.12
C LEU A 179 -8.81 -17.07 4.60
N LYS A 180 -9.62 -17.59 3.67
CA LYS A 180 -10.86 -18.30 4.04
C LYS A 180 -10.53 -19.54 4.90
N GLU A 181 -9.58 -20.35 4.47
CA GLU A 181 -9.18 -21.57 5.16
C GLU A 181 -8.62 -21.27 6.56
N LEU A 182 -7.79 -20.24 6.66
CA LEU A 182 -7.12 -19.89 7.92
C LEU A 182 -8.03 -19.07 8.84
N SER A 183 -8.99 -18.30 8.33
CA SER A 183 -9.97 -17.60 9.14
C SER A 183 -10.97 -18.56 9.80
N ASP A 184 -11.39 -19.59 9.08
CA ASP A 184 -12.25 -20.62 9.65
C ASP A 184 -11.57 -21.28 10.87
N VAL A 185 -10.29 -21.64 10.75
CA VAL A 185 -9.49 -22.20 11.86
C VAL A 185 -9.29 -21.19 13.00
N ALA A 186 -9.06 -19.92 12.68
CA ALA A 186 -8.92 -18.88 13.70
C ALA A 186 -10.22 -18.72 14.51
N HIS A 187 -11.36 -18.72 13.85
CA HIS A 187 -12.67 -18.63 14.49
C HIS A 187 -13.00 -19.89 15.33
N GLU A 188 -12.58 -21.09 14.90
CA GLU A 188 -12.73 -22.34 15.69
C GLU A 188 -12.11 -22.21 17.09
N VAL A 189 -10.98 -21.52 17.22
CA VAL A 189 -10.30 -21.31 18.51
C VAL A 189 -10.71 -20.00 19.20
N GLY A 190 -11.69 -19.26 18.67
CA GLY A 190 -12.20 -18.02 19.22
C GLY A 190 -11.34 -16.78 18.93
N ALA A 191 -10.36 -16.88 18.04
CA ALA A 191 -9.57 -15.75 17.61
C ALA A 191 -10.38 -14.81 16.71
N LYS A 192 -10.06 -13.50 16.75
CA LYS A 192 -10.48 -12.56 15.73
C LYS A 192 -9.56 -12.62 14.54
N VAL A 193 -10.05 -12.19 13.37
CA VAL A 193 -9.28 -12.14 12.12
C VAL A 193 -9.16 -10.71 11.65
N MET A 194 -7.93 -10.26 11.40
CA MET A 194 -7.63 -8.96 10.81
C MET A 194 -6.85 -9.14 9.53
N TYR A 195 -7.21 -8.37 8.51
CA TYR A 195 -6.50 -8.32 7.23
C TYR A 195 -5.94 -6.93 6.96
N ASP A 196 -4.62 -6.82 6.84
CA ASP A 196 -3.96 -5.59 6.40
C ASP A 196 -3.87 -5.57 4.87
N GLY A 197 -4.82 -4.89 4.24
CA GLY A 197 -4.90 -4.71 2.80
C GLY A 197 -4.09 -3.54 2.27
N ALA A 198 -3.21 -2.91 3.05
CA ALA A 198 -2.57 -1.65 2.70
C ALA A 198 -1.94 -1.63 1.29
N HIS A 199 -1.30 -2.72 0.87
CA HIS A 199 -0.69 -2.81 -0.46
C HIS A 199 -1.70 -3.08 -1.59
N VAL A 200 -2.75 -3.80 -1.29
CA VAL A 200 -3.71 -4.29 -2.30
C VAL A 200 -5.08 -3.62 -2.20
N LEU A 201 -5.19 -2.55 -1.40
CA LEU A 201 -6.46 -1.90 -1.10
C LEU A 201 -7.22 -1.45 -2.37
N GLY A 202 -6.52 -0.87 -3.33
CA GLY A 202 -7.12 -0.47 -4.61
C GLY A 202 -7.53 -1.67 -5.47
N LEU A 203 -6.78 -2.78 -5.41
CA LEU A 203 -7.14 -3.99 -6.15
C LEU A 203 -8.37 -4.67 -5.56
N ILE A 204 -8.49 -4.71 -4.22
CA ILE A 204 -9.68 -5.18 -3.50
C ILE A 204 -10.88 -4.30 -3.84
N ALA A 205 -10.72 -2.98 -3.72
CA ALA A 205 -11.77 -2.01 -4.00
C ALA A 205 -12.27 -2.05 -5.47
N GLY A 206 -11.36 -2.35 -6.41
CA GLY A 206 -11.68 -2.53 -7.83
C GLY A 206 -12.26 -3.89 -8.19
N GLY A 207 -12.36 -4.82 -7.23
CA GLY A 207 -12.88 -6.18 -7.46
C GLY A 207 -11.94 -7.12 -8.21
N GLU A 208 -10.67 -6.78 -8.31
CA GLU A 208 -9.66 -7.54 -9.08
C GLU A 208 -8.69 -8.36 -8.18
N PHE A 209 -8.99 -8.41 -6.87
CA PHE A 209 -8.24 -9.19 -5.90
C PHE A 209 -9.22 -9.90 -4.94
N GLN A 210 -8.70 -10.60 -3.89
CA GLN A 210 -9.56 -11.26 -2.91
C GLN A 210 -10.50 -10.28 -2.17
N ASP A 211 -11.56 -10.79 -1.57
CA ASP A 211 -12.50 -10.02 -0.73
C ASP A 211 -12.37 -10.45 0.74
N PRO A 212 -11.46 -9.83 1.51
CA PRO A 212 -11.15 -10.29 2.86
C PRO A 212 -12.33 -10.29 3.82
N LEU A 213 -13.27 -9.34 3.68
CA LEU A 213 -14.44 -9.27 4.56
C LEU A 213 -15.42 -10.42 4.31
N ARG A 214 -15.51 -10.94 3.09
CA ARG A 214 -16.32 -12.14 2.74
C ARG A 214 -15.55 -13.44 2.98
N GLU A 215 -14.22 -13.37 3.07
CA GLU A 215 -13.36 -14.51 3.36
C GLU A 215 -13.10 -14.72 4.86
N GLY A 216 -13.75 -13.94 5.73
CA GLY A 216 -13.76 -14.14 7.18
C GLY A 216 -12.97 -13.13 8.00
N ALA A 217 -12.44 -12.05 7.42
CA ALA A 217 -11.84 -10.99 8.22
C ALA A 217 -12.91 -10.21 9.01
N ASP A 218 -12.75 -10.14 10.33
CA ASP A 218 -13.58 -9.29 11.19
C ASP A 218 -13.29 -7.79 10.96
N VAL A 219 -12.02 -7.48 10.64
CA VAL A 219 -11.56 -6.12 10.36
C VAL A 219 -10.57 -6.14 9.22
N MET A 220 -10.76 -5.25 8.26
CA MET A 220 -9.75 -4.94 7.24
C MET A 220 -9.19 -3.54 7.49
N THR A 221 -7.88 -3.38 7.39
CA THR A 221 -7.20 -2.09 7.39
C THR A 221 -6.56 -1.81 6.03
N GLY A 222 -6.28 -0.55 5.74
CA GLY A 222 -5.63 -0.19 4.50
C GLY A 222 -4.93 1.16 4.54
N SER A 223 -4.00 1.35 3.61
CA SER A 223 -3.38 2.65 3.32
C SER A 223 -4.04 3.29 2.09
N SER A 224 -4.34 4.56 2.17
CA SER A 224 -5.07 5.27 1.11
C SER A 224 -4.21 5.84 -0.03
N HIS A 225 -2.91 5.48 -0.12
CA HIS A 225 -1.96 6.13 -1.03
C HIS A 225 -1.04 5.18 -1.83
N LYS A 226 -1.40 3.88 -1.90
CA LYS A 226 -0.63 2.87 -2.63
C LYS A 226 -1.37 2.48 -3.91
N THR A 227 -1.92 1.26 -3.98
CA THR A 227 -2.80 0.87 -5.10
C THR A 227 -4.10 1.68 -5.12
N PHE A 228 -4.61 2.11 -3.95
CA PHE A 228 -5.65 3.13 -3.86
C PHE A 228 -5.01 4.52 -3.99
N PRO A 229 -5.40 5.35 -4.99
CA PRO A 229 -4.67 6.57 -5.36
C PRO A 229 -5.15 7.83 -4.62
N GLY A 230 -5.32 7.74 -3.31
CA GLY A 230 -5.68 8.87 -2.44
C GLY A 230 -4.48 9.48 -1.72
N PRO A 231 -4.69 10.50 -0.88
CA PRO A 231 -3.65 11.08 -0.05
C PRO A 231 -3.26 10.11 1.07
N GLN A 232 -2.11 10.33 1.71
CA GLN A 232 -1.69 9.52 2.85
C GLN A 232 -2.76 9.51 3.94
N GLY A 233 -3.07 8.31 4.42
CA GLY A 233 -4.06 8.06 5.44
C GLY A 233 -4.31 6.57 5.58
N GLY A 234 -5.29 6.22 6.40
CA GLY A 234 -5.69 4.84 6.59
C GLY A 234 -7.20 4.67 6.62
N PHE A 235 -7.61 3.43 6.45
CA PHE A 235 -8.97 2.94 6.59
C PHE A 235 -9.04 1.86 7.66
N VAL A 236 -10.16 1.81 8.38
CA VAL A 236 -10.58 0.67 9.19
C VAL A 236 -11.97 0.29 8.73
N LEU A 237 -12.13 -0.94 8.29
CA LEU A 237 -13.32 -1.45 7.60
C LEU A 237 -13.80 -2.73 8.30
N SER A 238 -15.09 -2.95 8.39
CA SER A 238 -15.69 -4.17 8.92
C SER A 238 -17.07 -4.40 8.31
N ASP A 239 -17.48 -5.65 8.20
CA ASP A 239 -18.82 -6.02 7.75
C ASP A 239 -19.69 -6.60 8.89
N SER A 240 -19.29 -6.35 10.13
CA SER A 240 -20.06 -6.70 11.32
C SER A 240 -21.25 -5.75 11.49
N ASP A 241 -22.40 -6.28 11.89
CA ASP A 241 -23.59 -5.48 12.26
C ASP A 241 -23.59 -5.09 13.76
N ASP A 242 -22.54 -5.49 14.53
CA ASP A 242 -22.48 -5.20 15.95
C ASP A 242 -22.07 -3.74 16.22
N GLU A 243 -23.04 -2.91 16.57
CA GLU A 243 -22.78 -1.51 16.95
C GLU A 243 -21.83 -1.34 18.15
N LYS A 244 -21.72 -2.32 19.06
CA LYS A 244 -20.73 -2.25 20.17
C LYS A 244 -19.34 -2.41 19.62
N PHE A 245 -19.18 -3.27 18.62
CA PHE A 245 -17.93 -3.46 17.93
C PHE A 245 -17.54 -2.20 17.13
N HIS A 246 -18.48 -1.59 16.41
CA HIS A 246 -18.26 -0.31 15.71
C HIS A 246 -17.81 0.80 16.68
N ARG A 247 -18.48 0.92 17.84
CA ARG A 247 -18.05 1.88 18.87
C ARG A 247 -16.64 1.59 19.40
N LYS A 248 -16.28 0.32 19.56
CA LYS A 248 -14.95 -0.09 19.99
C LYS A 248 -13.88 0.28 18.98
N LEU A 249 -14.13 0.06 17.69
CA LEU A 249 -13.25 0.48 16.59
C LEU A 249 -13.11 2.00 16.55
N ASN A 250 -14.21 2.75 16.56
CA ASN A 250 -14.17 4.22 16.59
C ASN A 250 -13.39 4.78 17.78
N ASN A 251 -13.65 4.26 19.01
CA ASN A 251 -12.94 4.69 20.21
C ASN A 251 -11.45 4.34 20.20
N SER A 252 -11.05 3.36 19.41
CA SER A 252 -9.66 2.99 19.25
C SER A 252 -8.92 3.94 18.32
N ILE A 253 -9.64 4.61 17.41
CA ILE A 253 -9.11 5.66 16.55
C ILE A 253 -9.16 6.99 17.29
N PHE A 254 -10.35 7.48 17.67
CA PHE A 254 -10.51 8.66 18.48
C PHE A 254 -11.22 8.31 19.81
N PRO A 255 -10.64 8.64 20.98
CA PRO A 255 -9.34 9.30 21.20
C PRO A 255 -8.14 8.34 21.32
N GLY A 256 -8.25 7.12 20.81
CA GLY A 256 -7.32 6.03 21.08
C GLY A 256 -5.94 6.14 20.45
N THR A 257 -5.87 6.57 19.19
CA THR A 257 -4.62 6.72 18.42
C THR A 257 -4.52 8.05 17.71
N CYS A 258 -5.64 8.76 17.57
CA CYS A 258 -5.70 10.12 17.05
C CYS A 258 -6.49 11.01 18.00
N SER A 259 -6.11 12.29 18.07
CA SER A 259 -6.88 13.37 18.67
C SER A 259 -7.39 14.27 17.52
N SER A 260 -6.63 15.28 17.15
CA SER A 260 -6.84 15.95 15.87
C SER A 260 -6.27 15.10 14.75
N TYR A 261 -6.99 15.00 13.64
CA TYR A 261 -6.58 14.24 12.47
C TYR A 261 -6.54 15.16 11.23
N HIS A 262 -6.05 14.64 10.11
CA HIS A 262 -5.79 15.42 8.92
C HIS A 262 -7.09 15.61 8.10
N LEU A 263 -7.89 16.64 8.43
CA LEU A 263 -9.17 16.94 7.75
C LEU A 263 -9.01 17.12 6.24
N HIS A 264 -7.94 17.78 5.79
CA HIS A 264 -7.60 17.94 4.39
C HIS A 264 -7.34 16.58 3.71
N HIS A 265 -6.73 15.60 4.39
CA HIS A 265 -6.58 14.25 3.87
C HIS A 265 -7.91 13.47 3.90
N VAL A 266 -8.79 13.72 4.87
CA VAL A 266 -10.15 13.16 4.86
C VAL A 266 -10.93 13.67 3.66
N ALA A 267 -10.87 14.97 3.37
CA ALA A 267 -11.48 15.55 2.18
C ALA A 267 -10.88 14.95 0.89
N GLY A 268 -9.56 14.85 0.82
CA GLY A 268 -8.89 14.21 -0.32
C GLY A 268 -9.26 12.72 -0.48
N LYS A 269 -9.43 11.98 0.63
CA LYS A 269 -9.92 10.58 0.59
C LYS A 269 -11.34 10.49 0.09
N ALA A 270 -12.22 11.41 0.50
CA ALA A 270 -13.62 11.43 0.03
C ALA A 270 -13.70 11.66 -1.49
N VAL A 271 -12.89 12.59 -2.02
CA VAL A 271 -12.79 12.79 -3.48
C VAL A 271 -12.21 11.56 -4.17
N ALA A 272 -11.12 10.99 -3.65
CA ALA A 272 -10.51 9.79 -4.23
C ALA A 272 -11.46 8.59 -4.24
N LEU A 273 -12.30 8.43 -3.22
CA LEU A 273 -13.34 7.39 -3.17
C LEU A 273 -14.39 7.60 -4.26
N ALA A 274 -14.83 8.84 -4.50
CA ALA A 274 -15.76 9.15 -5.58
C ALA A 274 -15.17 8.85 -6.96
N GLU A 275 -13.89 9.21 -7.19
CA GLU A 275 -13.18 8.81 -8.42
C GLU A 275 -13.05 7.29 -8.54
N PHE A 276 -12.82 6.62 -7.42
CA PHE A 276 -12.65 5.18 -7.39
C PHE A 276 -13.95 4.42 -7.66
N GLU A 277 -15.11 4.95 -7.27
CA GLU A 277 -16.44 4.41 -7.64
C GLU A 277 -16.61 4.36 -9.16
N GLU A 278 -16.07 5.34 -9.90
CA GLU A 278 -16.22 5.42 -11.36
C GLU A 278 -15.10 4.67 -12.11
N PHE A 279 -13.86 4.83 -11.69
CA PHE A 279 -12.69 4.39 -12.46
C PHE A 279 -11.92 3.23 -11.82
N GLY A 280 -12.27 2.82 -10.60
CA GLY A 280 -11.45 1.93 -9.79
C GLY A 280 -11.31 0.52 -10.36
N ALA A 281 -12.37 -0.04 -10.96
CA ALA A 281 -12.34 -1.37 -11.57
C ALA A 281 -11.37 -1.41 -12.76
N ASP A 282 -11.47 -0.43 -13.66
CA ASP A 282 -10.57 -0.34 -14.82
C ASP A 282 -9.12 -0.13 -14.38
N TYR A 283 -8.91 0.75 -13.39
CA TYR A 283 -7.57 1.01 -12.87
C TYR A 283 -6.93 -0.23 -12.21
N ALA A 284 -7.68 -0.96 -11.40
CA ALA A 284 -7.21 -2.18 -10.75
C ALA A 284 -6.87 -3.29 -11.77
N ARG A 285 -7.74 -3.49 -12.76
CA ARG A 285 -7.51 -4.45 -13.86
C ARG A 285 -6.24 -4.10 -14.64
N ASP A 286 -6.06 -2.83 -15.01
CA ASP A 286 -4.93 -2.39 -15.79
C ASP A 286 -3.62 -2.45 -14.99
N ILE A 287 -3.64 -2.20 -13.67
CA ILE A 287 -2.49 -2.45 -12.78
C ILE A 287 -2.04 -3.92 -12.85
N ILE A 288 -2.97 -4.87 -12.73
CA ILE A 288 -2.63 -6.30 -12.74
C ILE A 288 -2.13 -6.72 -14.13
N ALA A 289 -2.77 -6.24 -15.19
CA ALA A 289 -2.33 -6.50 -16.56
C ALA A 289 -0.90 -6.00 -16.80
N ASN A 290 -0.60 -4.78 -16.36
CA ASN A 290 0.73 -4.18 -16.47
C ASN A 290 1.78 -4.94 -15.63
N ALA A 291 1.44 -5.37 -14.42
CA ALA A 291 2.35 -6.15 -13.60
C ALA A 291 2.70 -7.49 -14.25
N LYS A 292 1.72 -8.20 -14.81
CA LYS A 292 1.94 -9.46 -15.56
C LYS A 292 2.77 -9.22 -16.83
N ALA A 293 2.47 -8.17 -17.58
CA ALA A 293 3.21 -7.83 -18.80
C ALA A 293 4.67 -7.48 -18.48
N LEU A 294 4.91 -6.68 -17.42
CA LEU A 294 6.26 -6.35 -16.96
C LEU A 294 7.04 -7.60 -16.56
N ALA A 295 6.42 -8.49 -15.77
CA ALA A 295 7.06 -9.72 -15.31
C ALA A 295 7.48 -10.61 -16.49
N ALA A 296 6.58 -10.85 -17.45
CA ALA A 296 6.85 -11.62 -18.63
C ALA A 296 7.95 -10.97 -19.51
N ALA A 297 7.92 -9.64 -19.69
CA ALA A 297 8.92 -8.93 -20.46
C ALA A 297 10.31 -8.96 -19.78
N LEU A 298 10.38 -8.82 -18.44
CA LEU A 298 11.64 -8.98 -17.71
C LEU A 298 12.21 -10.40 -17.82
N ALA A 299 11.36 -11.43 -17.69
CA ALA A 299 11.77 -12.83 -17.90
C ALA A 299 12.30 -13.06 -19.34
N ALA A 300 11.65 -12.50 -20.36
CA ALA A 300 12.10 -12.57 -21.74
C ALA A 300 13.45 -11.87 -21.98
N GLU A 301 13.75 -10.79 -21.23
CA GLU A 301 15.06 -10.13 -21.24
C GLU A 301 16.13 -10.90 -20.43
N GLY A 302 15.78 -11.99 -19.77
CA GLY A 302 16.72 -12.88 -19.06
C GLY A 302 16.87 -12.57 -17.57
N PHE A 303 15.93 -11.87 -16.95
CA PHE A 303 15.90 -11.69 -15.49
C PHE A 303 15.29 -12.90 -14.80
N ASP A 304 15.79 -13.21 -13.60
CA ASP A 304 15.19 -14.18 -12.69
C ASP A 304 13.97 -13.53 -11.99
N VAL A 305 12.79 -13.73 -12.57
CA VAL A 305 11.51 -13.25 -12.05
C VAL A 305 10.84 -14.36 -11.25
N LEU A 306 10.48 -14.08 -10.00
CA LEU A 306 9.92 -15.08 -9.09
C LEU A 306 8.51 -15.52 -9.51
N ALA A 307 8.15 -16.75 -9.12
CA ALA A 307 6.81 -17.35 -9.28
C ALA A 307 6.36 -17.50 -10.75
N GLU A 308 7.28 -17.88 -11.65
CA GLU A 308 7.00 -18.11 -13.07
C GLU A 308 5.91 -19.17 -13.29
N ASP A 309 5.97 -20.26 -12.54
CA ASP A 309 5.01 -21.36 -12.58
C ASP A 309 3.57 -20.97 -12.21
N ARG A 310 3.42 -19.87 -11.50
CA ARG A 310 2.12 -19.27 -11.12
C ARG A 310 1.75 -18.02 -11.96
N GLY A 311 2.47 -17.76 -13.05
CA GLY A 311 2.27 -16.58 -13.91
C GLY A 311 2.77 -15.29 -13.26
N TYR A 312 3.80 -15.38 -12.44
CA TYR A 312 4.58 -14.32 -11.79
C TYR A 312 3.82 -13.54 -10.70
N THR A 313 2.61 -13.08 -10.96
CA THR A 313 1.85 -12.25 -10.03
C THR A 313 0.36 -12.22 -10.36
N ALA A 314 -0.47 -12.06 -9.33
CA ALA A 314 -1.88 -11.69 -9.42
C ALA A 314 -2.13 -10.30 -8.78
N SER A 315 -1.06 -9.53 -8.52
CA SER A 315 -1.15 -8.22 -7.87
C SER A 315 -0.45 -7.11 -8.69
N HIS A 316 -0.11 -6.02 -8.04
CA HIS A 316 0.62 -4.88 -8.60
C HIS A 316 2.14 -5.03 -8.54
N GLN A 317 2.65 -6.11 -7.93
CA GLN A 317 4.07 -6.28 -7.62
C GLN A 317 4.71 -7.34 -8.51
N VAL A 318 5.98 -7.12 -8.84
CA VAL A 318 6.88 -8.07 -9.48
C VAL A 318 8.14 -8.18 -8.65
N LEU A 319 8.62 -9.40 -8.42
CA LEU A 319 9.87 -9.65 -7.69
C LEU A 319 10.92 -10.19 -8.64
N THR A 320 12.12 -9.64 -8.57
CA THR A 320 13.28 -10.11 -9.35
C THR A 320 14.46 -10.41 -8.45
N ARG A 321 15.16 -11.53 -8.71
CA ARG A 321 16.40 -11.92 -8.02
C ARG A 321 17.61 -11.41 -8.80
N HIS A 322 18.61 -10.92 -8.09
CA HIS A 322 19.82 -10.36 -8.70
C HIS A 322 21.12 -11.01 -8.21
N GLY A 323 21.04 -11.97 -7.32
CA GLY A 323 22.21 -12.69 -6.78
C GLY A 323 21.81 -13.67 -5.69
N ASP A 324 22.81 -14.30 -5.08
CA ASP A 324 22.61 -15.24 -3.99
C ASP A 324 21.95 -14.61 -2.77
N ILE A 325 21.39 -15.44 -1.90
CA ILE A 325 20.82 -15.06 -0.61
C ILE A 325 21.81 -14.17 0.16
N ASP A 326 21.32 -13.08 0.74
CA ASP A 326 22.11 -12.15 1.54
C ASP A 326 23.34 -11.55 0.83
N SER A 327 23.34 -11.52 -0.50
CA SER A 327 24.48 -11.01 -1.31
C SER A 327 24.54 -9.48 -1.40
N GLY A 328 23.44 -8.79 -1.12
CA GLY A 328 23.29 -7.35 -1.37
C GLY A 328 23.23 -6.98 -2.85
N ALA A 329 23.02 -7.95 -3.73
CA ALA A 329 22.92 -7.70 -5.18
C ALA A 329 21.68 -6.87 -5.53
N GLY A 330 20.58 -7.06 -4.83
CA GLY A 330 19.37 -6.24 -4.99
C GLY A 330 19.64 -4.75 -4.72
N LYS A 331 20.42 -4.43 -3.68
CA LYS A 331 20.82 -3.05 -3.40
C LYS A 331 21.64 -2.45 -4.55
N LYS A 332 22.65 -3.17 -5.04
CA LYS A 332 23.48 -2.71 -6.16
C LYS A 332 22.67 -2.50 -7.45
N ALA A 333 21.69 -3.39 -7.70
CA ALA A 333 20.78 -3.27 -8.83
C ALA A 333 19.90 -2.01 -8.71
N ALA A 334 19.28 -1.77 -7.53
CA ALA A 334 18.49 -0.56 -7.28
C ALA A 334 19.28 0.73 -7.48
N GLU A 335 20.51 0.81 -6.91
CA GLU A 335 21.39 1.97 -7.06
C GLU A 335 21.78 2.24 -8.53
N LYS A 336 21.94 1.19 -9.32
CA LYS A 336 22.29 1.32 -10.74
C LYS A 336 21.07 1.75 -11.58
N LEU A 337 19.90 1.22 -11.28
CA LEU A 337 18.63 1.63 -11.89
C LEU A 337 18.30 3.09 -11.60
N GLU A 338 18.48 3.54 -10.36
CA GLU A 338 18.28 4.95 -9.97
C GLU A 338 19.16 5.90 -10.80
N LYS A 339 20.45 5.57 -10.98
CA LYS A 339 21.35 6.35 -11.86
C LYS A 339 20.85 6.39 -13.30
N SER A 340 20.11 5.40 -13.73
CA SER A 340 19.51 5.27 -15.06
C SER A 340 18.11 5.86 -15.17
N GLY A 341 17.61 6.53 -14.12
CA GLY A 341 16.28 7.14 -14.10
C GLY A 341 15.13 6.16 -13.81
N ILE A 342 15.41 5.01 -13.20
CA ILE A 342 14.42 4.00 -12.83
C ILE A 342 14.45 3.85 -11.31
N ILE A 343 13.37 4.25 -10.63
CA ILE A 343 13.29 4.30 -9.17
C ILE A 343 12.60 3.04 -8.65
N THR A 344 13.35 2.18 -7.97
CA THR A 344 12.88 0.91 -7.40
C THR A 344 13.30 0.80 -5.94
N ASN A 345 12.79 -0.21 -5.22
CA ASN A 345 13.34 -0.52 -3.91
C ASN A 345 13.99 -1.92 -3.88
N MET A 346 15.16 -1.98 -3.23
CA MET A 346 15.74 -3.26 -2.81
C MET A 346 14.79 -3.97 -1.86
N ASN A 347 14.67 -5.29 -1.96
CA ASN A 347 13.78 -6.08 -1.12
C ASN A 347 14.38 -7.43 -0.77
N MET A 348 14.16 -7.86 0.46
CA MET A 348 14.42 -9.24 0.84
C MET A 348 13.50 -10.15 0.03
N LEU A 349 14.07 -11.23 -0.48
CA LEU A 349 13.34 -12.35 -1.10
C LEU A 349 13.31 -13.53 -0.13
N PRO A 350 12.43 -14.49 -0.34
CA PRO A 350 12.41 -15.70 0.48
C PRO A 350 13.80 -16.34 0.59
N GLY A 351 14.21 -16.58 1.83
CA GLY A 351 15.54 -17.06 2.20
C GLY A 351 16.54 -15.99 2.65
N ASP A 352 16.34 -14.72 2.29
CA ASP A 352 17.16 -13.63 2.81
C ASP A 352 16.92 -13.43 4.32
N THR A 353 18.01 -13.21 5.06
CA THR A 353 17.96 -12.96 6.51
C THR A 353 18.47 -11.56 6.89
N LYS A 354 19.17 -10.89 5.96
CA LYS A 354 19.82 -9.58 6.19
C LYS A 354 19.14 -8.48 5.40
N ALA A 355 18.30 -7.70 6.05
CA ALA A 355 17.55 -6.60 5.44
C ALA A 355 18.42 -5.56 4.69
N MET A 356 19.67 -5.37 5.10
CA MET A 356 20.60 -4.43 4.44
C MET A 356 21.43 -5.05 3.31
N GLN A 357 21.28 -6.37 3.08
CA GLN A 357 21.98 -7.12 2.03
C GLN A 357 20.98 -7.98 1.22
N PRO A 358 19.85 -7.43 0.75
CA PRO A 358 18.82 -8.19 0.07
C PRO A 358 19.30 -8.69 -1.30
N SER A 359 18.79 -9.84 -1.71
CA SER A 359 19.12 -10.44 -3.00
C SER A 359 18.27 -9.91 -4.15
N GLY A 360 17.14 -9.24 -3.87
CA GLY A 360 16.15 -8.89 -4.89
C GLY A 360 15.68 -7.45 -4.92
N LEU A 361 14.82 -7.21 -5.90
CA LEU A 361 14.02 -5.99 -6.06
C LEU A 361 12.54 -6.32 -5.95
N ARG A 362 11.78 -5.37 -5.39
CA ARG A 362 10.33 -5.31 -5.49
C ARG A 362 9.96 -4.15 -6.41
N LEU A 363 9.27 -4.47 -7.49
CA LEU A 363 8.82 -3.53 -8.50
C LEU A 363 7.30 -3.37 -8.38
N GLY A 364 6.80 -2.17 -8.61
CA GLY A 364 5.38 -1.87 -8.65
C GLY A 364 5.02 -1.04 -9.87
N VAL A 365 3.81 -1.22 -10.37
CA VAL A 365 3.31 -0.53 -11.57
C VAL A 365 2.14 0.44 -11.35
N PRO A 366 1.63 0.69 -10.10
CA PRO A 366 0.47 1.55 -9.92
C PRO A 366 0.66 2.95 -10.49
N GLU A 367 1.81 3.59 -10.22
CA GLU A 367 2.07 4.95 -10.68
C GLU A 367 2.29 5.01 -12.20
N LEU A 368 2.93 4.02 -12.82
CA LEU A 368 3.07 3.93 -14.27
C LEU A 368 1.70 3.79 -14.95
N THR A 369 0.84 2.93 -14.40
CA THR A 369 -0.54 2.77 -14.85
C THR A 369 -1.33 4.07 -14.67
N ARG A 370 -1.15 4.77 -13.54
CA ARG A 370 -1.84 6.02 -13.22
C ARG A 370 -1.54 7.15 -14.22
N VAL A 371 -0.38 7.13 -14.86
CA VAL A 371 -0.03 8.08 -15.93
C VAL A 371 -0.35 7.58 -17.33
N GLY A 372 -1.02 6.43 -17.46
CA GLY A 372 -1.54 5.92 -18.71
C GLY A 372 -0.61 4.99 -19.47
N MET A 373 0.42 4.42 -18.83
CA MET A 373 1.16 3.31 -19.44
C MET A 373 0.30 2.04 -19.43
N GLY A 374 0.32 1.30 -20.51
CA GLY A 374 -0.34 0.00 -20.68
C GLY A 374 0.66 -1.15 -20.77
N ALA A 375 0.15 -2.33 -21.12
CA ALA A 375 0.95 -3.56 -21.22
C ALA A 375 2.06 -3.46 -22.29
N ASP A 376 1.84 -2.74 -23.36
CA ASP A 376 2.84 -2.56 -24.42
C ASP A 376 4.07 -1.80 -23.92
N GLU A 377 3.85 -0.73 -23.13
CA GLU A 377 4.93 0.07 -22.54
C GLU A 377 5.77 -0.72 -21.53
N MET A 378 5.21 -1.79 -20.95
CA MET A 378 5.97 -2.64 -20.01
C MET A 378 7.12 -3.38 -20.70
N THR A 379 7.04 -3.62 -21.99
CA THR A 379 8.16 -4.16 -22.79
C THR A 379 9.31 -3.15 -22.90
N ASP A 380 9.00 -1.88 -23.16
CA ASP A 380 10.00 -0.81 -23.19
C ASP A 380 10.66 -0.63 -21.81
N VAL A 381 9.85 -0.66 -20.75
CA VAL A 381 10.34 -0.59 -19.34
C VAL A 381 11.32 -1.73 -19.07
N ALA A 382 10.98 -2.99 -19.40
CA ALA A 382 11.87 -4.15 -19.26
C ALA A 382 13.16 -3.98 -20.08
N GLY A 383 13.06 -3.42 -21.30
CA GLY A 383 14.20 -3.09 -22.13
C GLY A 383 15.18 -2.10 -21.45
N PHE A 384 14.69 -1.08 -20.73
CA PHE A 384 15.54 -0.18 -19.95
C PHE A 384 16.25 -0.91 -18.79
N PHE A 385 15.58 -1.84 -18.12
CA PHE A 385 16.21 -2.70 -17.11
C PHE A 385 17.35 -3.54 -17.72
N ALA A 386 17.09 -4.18 -18.86
CA ALA A 386 18.09 -5.01 -19.55
C ALA A 386 19.32 -4.18 -19.98
N ARG A 387 19.11 -2.98 -20.51
CA ARG A 387 20.19 -2.05 -20.86
C ARG A 387 21.03 -1.69 -19.64
N ALA A 388 20.40 -1.40 -18.52
CA ALA A 388 21.09 -1.02 -17.29
C ALA A 388 21.81 -2.20 -16.63
N LEU A 389 21.15 -3.32 -16.42
CA LEU A 389 21.64 -4.39 -15.55
C LEU A 389 22.35 -5.53 -16.28
N ILE A 390 21.93 -5.85 -17.52
CA ILE A 390 22.51 -6.95 -18.32
C ILE A 390 23.53 -6.42 -19.31
N LYS A 391 23.16 -5.44 -20.14
CA LYS A 391 24.04 -4.90 -21.19
C LYS A 391 25.08 -3.91 -20.67
N ASN A 392 24.92 -3.44 -19.42
CA ASN A 392 25.81 -2.48 -18.76
C ASN A 392 26.07 -1.20 -19.58
N GLU A 393 25.05 -0.68 -20.26
CA GLU A 393 25.12 0.58 -20.98
C GLU A 393 25.34 1.77 -20.02
N ASP A 394 25.80 2.90 -20.57
CA ASP A 394 25.99 4.13 -19.79
C ASP A 394 24.67 4.62 -19.19
N SER A 395 24.66 4.77 -17.87
CA SER A 395 23.45 5.16 -17.13
C SER A 395 22.93 6.55 -17.52
N SER A 396 23.80 7.48 -17.93
CA SER A 396 23.39 8.83 -18.35
C SER A 396 22.62 8.80 -19.68
N LYS A 397 23.03 7.92 -20.58
CA LYS A 397 22.32 7.70 -21.84
C LYS A 397 20.94 7.07 -21.59
N ILE A 398 20.89 6.00 -20.76
CA ILE A 398 19.62 5.36 -20.40
C ILE A 398 18.69 6.36 -19.75
N LYS A 399 19.19 7.17 -18.81
CA LYS A 399 18.42 8.21 -18.13
C LYS A 399 17.82 9.22 -19.09
N SER A 400 18.56 9.60 -20.13
CA SER A 400 18.07 10.51 -21.17
C SER A 400 16.95 9.87 -22.00
N ASP A 401 17.09 8.60 -22.34
CA ASP A 401 16.08 7.86 -23.10
C ASP A 401 14.83 7.60 -22.25
N VAL A 402 14.99 7.24 -20.97
CA VAL A 402 13.89 7.12 -19.99
C VAL A 402 13.11 8.43 -19.88
N LYS A 403 13.82 9.58 -19.76
CA LYS A 403 13.19 10.89 -19.72
C LYS A 403 12.39 11.17 -20.99
N LEU A 404 12.93 10.85 -22.14
CA LEU A 404 12.24 11.01 -23.42
C LEU A 404 10.99 10.14 -23.49
N PHE A 405 11.10 8.85 -23.15
CA PHE A 405 9.98 7.92 -23.08
C PHE A 405 8.90 8.41 -22.12
N LYS A 406 9.29 8.76 -20.89
CA LYS A 406 8.37 9.24 -19.85
C LYS A 406 7.65 10.54 -20.22
N SER A 407 8.20 11.35 -21.13
CA SER A 407 7.60 12.62 -21.56
C SER A 407 6.21 12.47 -22.21
N SER A 408 5.88 11.30 -22.72
CA SER A 408 4.55 10.96 -23.25
C SER A 408 3.53 10.61 -22.15
N PHE A 409 3.98 10.38 -20.92
CA PHE A 409 3.17 9.90 -19.79
C PHE A 409 3.24 10.87 -18.61
N GLN A 410 2.65 12.06 -18.78
CA GLN A 410 2.73 13.17 -17.83
C GLN A 410 1.37 13.61 -17.28
N THR A 411 0.30 12.86 -17.61
CA THR A 411 -1.07 13.23 -17.25
C THR A 411 -1.71 12.14 -16.41
N VAL A 412 -2.30 12.51 -15.27
CA VAL A 412 -3.04 11.59 -14.41
C VAL A 412 -4.29 11.08 -15.13
N LYS A 413 -4.50 9.76 -15.08
CA LYS A 413 -5.66 9.03 -15.62
C LYS A 413 -6.52 8.48 -14.48
N TYR A 414 -7.65 7.87 -14.83
CA TYR A 414 -8.61 7.27 -13.90
C TYR A 414 -9.12 8.26 -12.84
N CYS A 415 -9.45 9.48 -13.28
CA CYS A 415 -9.95 10.57 -12.46
C CYS A 415 -10.92 11.45 -13.25
N PHE A 416 -11.76 12.23 -12.56
CA PHE A 416 -12.72 13.12 -13.22
C PHE A 416 -12.05 14.23 -14.03
N GLU A 417 -11.00 14.83 -13.48
CA GLU A 417 -10.25 15.89 -14.14
C GLU A 417 -8.80 15.46 -14.35
N SER A 418 -8.46 15.18 -15.61
CA SER A 418 -7.08 14.91 -15.99
C SER A 418 -6.23 16.18 -15.91
N GLY A 419 -5.02 16.05 -15.40
CA GLY A 419 -4.07 17.16 -15.31
C GLY A 419 -2.64 16.67 -15.15
N PRO A 420 -1.67 17.60 -14.98
CA PRO A 420 -0.27 17.23 -14.79
C PRO A 420 -0.10 16.26 -13.62
N ALA A 421 0.64 15.17 -13.86
CA ALA A 421 0.91 14.14 -12.85
C ALA A 421 1.83 14.65 -11.73
N TYR A 422 2.78 15.49 -12.08
CA TYR A 422 3.78 16.02 -11.16
C TYR A 422 3.62 17.53 -11.08
N SER A 423 3.06 18.00 -9.96
CA SER A 423 2.87 19.43 -9.74
C SER A 423 4.23 20.14 -9.59
N ASN A 424 4.40 21.23 -10.32
CA ASN A 424 5.51 22.15 -10.07
C ASN A 424 5.02 23.23 -9.11
N LEU A 425 5.83 23.55 -8.11
CA LEU A 425 5.70 24.80 -7.40
C LEU A 425 6.24 25.89 -8.33
N ASP A 426 5.34 26.55 -9.06
CA ASP A 426 5.68 27.71 -9.88
C ASP A 426 5.89 28.96 -9.03
#